data_51b18daf3d8a6b6c472befbbac11dc7e
#
_entry.id   51b18daf3d8a6b6c472befbbac11dc7e
#
_cell.length_a   1.000
_cell.length_b   1.000
_cell.length_c   1.000
_cell.angle_alpha   90.00
_cell.angle_beta   90.00
_cell.angle_gamma   90.00
#
_symmetry.space_group_name_H-M   'P 1'
#
loop_
_entity.id
_entity.type
_entity.pdbx_description
1 polymer ?
#
loop_
_entity_poly.entity_id
_entity_poly.type
_entity_poly.pdbx_seq_one_letter_code
_entity_poly.pdbx_strand_id
1 'polypeptide(L)'
;MFGANDGLVSNFSLVAGMAGAGSSSTVILLAGLAGLLAGALSMAAGEYISVRSQRELLAGAGQELDPATLTALREHEESELALVFRVRGLSPAQAEQRAAALFNHHDDQSSAEGQAGEDVVGSATAAAGSSFVAFASGAVIPLIPFFLTSGRAAIVTAAVLVGVALFITGATVGVLTGGPLLRRGLRQLAIGAAAALVTYALGRVFGATLG
;
A
#
# COMPACT_ATOMS: atom_id res chain seq x y z
N MET A 1 -2.66 -5.57 -3.46
CA MET A 1 -3.85 -5.93 -2.66
C MET A 1 -4.47 -4.74 -1.91
N PHE A 2 -3.68 -3.89 -1.25
CA PHE A 2 -4.24 -2.73 -0.54
C PHE A 2 -4.99 -1.77 -1.47
N GLY A 3 -4.43 -1.41 -2.62
CA GLY A 3 -5.07 -0.52 -3.57
C GLY A 3 -6.43 -1.00 -4.07
N ALA A 4 -6.55 -2.29 -4.44
CA ALA A 4 -7.82 -2.84 -4.90
C ALA A 4 -8.89 -2.82 -3.79
N ASN A 5 -8.50 -3.12 -2.55
CA ASN A 5 -9.39 -3.03 -1.40
C ASN A 5 -9.85 -1.60 -1.11
N ASP A 6 -8.92 -0.65 -1.22
CA ASP A 6 -9.24 0.78 -1.04
C ASP A 6 -10.19 1.27 -2.14
N GLY A 7 -9.94 0.90 -3.40
CA GLY A 7 -10.85 1.18 -4.51
C GLY A 7 -12.26 0.61 -4.32
N LEU A 8 -12.37 -0.64 -3.82
CA LEU A 8 -13.65 -1.27 -3.49
C LEU A 8 -14.43 -0.47 -2.43
N VAL A 9 -13.77 -0.16 -1.31
CA VAL A 9 -14.43 0.50 -0.17
C VAL A 9 -14.74 1.95 -0.48
N SER A 10 -13.77 2.72 -0.99
CA SER A 10 -13.93 4.17 -1.20
C SER A 10 -14.96 4.46 -2.29
N ASN A 11 -14.86 3.77 -3.43
CA ASN A 11 -15.78 4.02 -4.55
C ASN A 11 -17.19 3.48 -4.27
N PHE A 12 -17.31 2.35 -3.58
CA PHE A 12 -18.63 1.88 -3.14
C PHE A 12 -19.26 2.79 -2.09
N SER A 13 -18.49 3.36 -1.19
CA SER A 13 -18.94 4.36 -0.22
C SER A 13 -19.47 5.63 -0.91
N LEU A 14 -18.77 6.08 -1.96
CA LEU A 14 -19.24 7.19 -2.79
C LEU A 14 -20.58 6.86 -3.47
N VAL A 15 -20.69 5.69 -4.10
CA VAL A 15 -21.94 5.19 -4.72
C VAL A 15 -23.07 5.12 -3.70
N ALA A 16 -22.81 4.60 -2.50
CA ALA A 16 -23.78 4.49 -1.41
C ALA A 16 -24.24 5.88 -0.94
N GLY A 17 -23.33 6.84 -0.79
CA GLY A 17 -23.64 8.22 -0.41
C GLY A 17 -24.54 8.92 -1.43
N MET A 18 -24.20 8.81 -2.72
CA MET A 18 -25.02 9.35 -3.82
C MET A 18 -26.40 8.69 -3.91
N ALA A 19 -26.46 7.36 -3.69
CA ALA A 19 -27.72 6.64 -3.63
C ALA A 19 -28.59 7.09 -2.43
N GLY A 20 -27.96 7.32 -1.28
CA GLY A 20 -28.61 7.88 -0.09
C GLY A 20 -29.20 9.26 -0.33
N ALA A 21 -28.52 10.10 -1.10
CA ALA A 21 -29.00 11.42 -1.50
C ALA A 21 -30.14 11.39 -2.55
N GLY A 22 -30.54 10.21 -3.03
CA GLY A 22 -31.60 10.08 -4.03
C GLY A 22 -31.16 10.41 -5.46
N SER A 23 -29.85 10.42 -5.74
CA SER A 23 -29.32 10.73 -7.07
C SER A 23 -29.75 9.69 -8.12
N SER A 24 -29.88 10.12 -9.37
CA SER A 24 -30.16 9.20 -10.48
C SER A 24 -28.98 8.26 -10.76
N SER A 25 -29.26 7.10 -11.35
CA SER A 25 -28.22 6.10 -11.68
C SER A 25 -27.13 6.68 -12.57
N THR A 26 -27.45 7.58 -13.47
CA THR A 26 -26.49 8.26 -14.34
C THR A 26 -25.53 9.15 -13.52
N VAL A 27 -26.06 9.91 -12.57
CA VAL A 27 -25.25 10.77 -11.70
C VAL A 27 -24.37 9.93 -10.79
N ILE A 28 -24.89 8.82 -10.25
CA ILE A 28 -24.12 7.88 -9.44
C ILE A 28 -22.97 7.28 -10.27
N LEU A 29 -23.25 6.85 -11.50
CA LEU A 29 -22.23 6.30 -12.40
C LEU A 29 -21.14 7.32 -12.73
N LEU A 30 -21.51 8.54 -13.07
CA LEU A 30 -20.56 9.61 -13.37
C LEU A 30 -19.70 9.98 -12.16
N ALA A 31 -20.33 10.09 -10.98
CA ALA A 31 -19.61 10.35 -9.72
C ALA A 31 -18.63 9.20 -9.41
N GLY A 32 -19.08 7.96 -9.58
CA GLY A 32 -18.22 6.79 -9.37
C GLY A 32 -17.06 6.68 -10.36
N LEU A 33 -17.27 7.03 -11.64
CA LEU A 33 -16.18 7.10 -12.62
C LEU A 33 -15.18 8.21 -12.29
N ALA A 34 -15.68 9.39 -11.87
CA ALA A 34 -14.80 10.46 -11.40
C ALA A 34 -14.03 10.06 -10.15
N GLY A 35 -14.67 9.39 -9.19
CA GLY A 35 -14.04 8.85 -7.98
C GLY A 35 -12.99 7.79 -8.28
N LEU A 36 -13.25 6.89 -9.21
CA LEU A 36 -12.29 5.90 -9.69
C LEU A 36 -11.04 6.59 -10.25
N LEU A 37 -11.20 7.53 -11.17
CA LEU A 37 -10.07 8.22 -11.79
C LEU A 37 -9.30 9.07 -10.78
N ALA A 38 -10.00 9.84 -9.96
CA ALA A 38 -9.36 10.68 -8.95
C ALA A 38 -8.59 9.85 -7.92
N GLY A 39 -9.19 8.76 -7.42
CA GLY A 39 -8.54 7.87 -6.46
C GLY A 39 -7.35 7.13 -7.05
N ALA A 40 -7.48 6.59 -8.28
CA ALA A 40 -6.38 5.91 -8.96
C ALA A 40 -5.20 6.84 -9.23
N LEU A 41 -5.46 8.08 -9.69
CA LEU A 41 -4.42 9.08 -9.91
C LEU A 41 -3.77 9.54 -8.61
N SER A 42 -4.56 9.78 -7.57
CA SER A 42 -4.05 10.17 -6.25
C SER A 42 -3.14 9.11 -5.65
N MET A 43 -3.56 7.83 -5.72
CA MET A 43 -2.79 6.72 -5.21
C MET A 43 -1.49 6.52 -6.00
N ALA A 44 -1.56 6.63 -7.33
CA ALA A 44 -0.38 6.57 -8.19
C ALA A 44 0.62 7.71 -7.91
N ALA A 45 0.13 8.94 -7.74
CA ALA A 45 0.98 10.09 -7.41
C ALA A 45 1.62 9.94 -6.04
N GLY A 46 0.87 9.49 -5.04
CA GLY A 46 1.39 9.22 -3.69
C GLY A 46 2.50 8.17 -3.70
N GLU A 47 2.30 7.08 -4.41
CA GLU A 47 3.30 6.02 -4.54
C GLU A 47 4.55 6.49 -5.29
N TYR A 48 4.37 7.24 -6.39
CA TYR A 48 5.49 7.84 -7.12
C TYR A 48 6.35 8.72 -6.22
N ILE A 49 5.72 9.63 -5.46
CA ILE A 49 6.43 10.55 -4.57
C ILE A 49 7.11 9.77 -3.44
N SER A 50 6.43 8.79 -2.86
CA SER A 50 6.97 7.96 -1.77
C SER A 50 8.25 7.24 -2.19
N VAL A 51 8.20 6.50 -3.32
CA VAL A 51 9.35 5.77 -3.85
C VAL A 51 10.48 6.72 -4.24
N ARG A 52 10.15 7.87 -4.85
CA ARG A 52 11.15 8.87 -5.22
C ARG A 52 11.84 9.49 -4.02
N SER A 53 11.08 9.87 -2.99
CA SER A 53 11.64 10.42 -1.77
C SER A 53 12.53 9.43 -1.02
N GLN A 54 12.15 8.15 -0.99
CA GLN A 54 12.99 7.11 -0.41
C GLN A 54 14.33 6.99 -1.14
N ARG A 55 14.33 7.04 -2.48
CA ARG A 55 15.56 7.03 -3.28
C ARG A 55 16.42 8.26 -3.03
N GLU A 56 15.81 9.44 -2.97
CA GLU A 56 16.51 10.70 -2.70
C GLU A 56 17.15 10.70 -1.30
N LEU A 57 16.45 10.14 -0.29
CA LEU A 57 17.01 9.97 1.06
C LEU A 57 18.18 9.00 1.08
N LEU A 58 18.08 7.86 0.40
CA LEU A 58 19.17 6.88 0.30
C LEU A 58 20.38 7.46 -0.46
N ALA A 59 20.14 8.18 -1.53
CA ALA A 59 21.20 8.86 -2.29
C ALA A 59 21.86 9.98 -1.47
N GLY A 60 21.07 10.76 -0.70
CA GLY A 60 21.58 11.81 0.20
C GLY A 60 22.40 11.23 1.36
N ALA A 61 21.93 10.17 1.97
CA ALA A 61 22.68 9.50 3.06
C ALA A 61 24.06 8.97 2.60
N GLY A 62 24.19 8.60 1.32
CA GLY A 62 25.49 8.20 0.74
C GLY A 62 26.41 9.37 0.37
N GLN A 63 25.89 10.59 0.26
CA GLN A 63 26.63 11.78 -0.14
C GLN A 63 27.08 12.71 1.00
N GLU A 64 26.47 12.61 2.18
CA GLU A 64 26.72 13.52 3.31
C GLU A 64 27.91 13.15 4.20
N LEU A 65 28.54 12.00 4.02
CA LEU A 65 29.70 11.62 4.80
C LEU A 65 30.98 11.84 3.97
N ASP A 66 31.82 12.78 4.43
CA ASP A 66 33.19 12.92 3.98
C ASP A 66 33.92 11.57 4.03
N PRO A 67 34.71 11.21 3.00
CA PRO A 67 35.46 9.93 2.97
C PRO A 67 36.27 9.63 4.24
N ALA A 68 36.79 10.66 4.91
CA ALA A 68 37.48 10.52 6.19
C ALA A 68 36.52 10.11 7.32
N THR A 69 35.32 10.66 7.35
CA THR A 69 34.27 10.33 8.33
C THR A 69 33.76 8.90 8.11
N LEU A 70 33.57 8.48 6.86
CA LEU A 70 33.19 7.10 6.51
C LEU A 70 34.25 6.10 6.96
N THR A 71 35.53 6.40 6.74
CA THR A 71 36.65 5.54 7.18
C THR A 71 36.68 5.45 8.72
N ALA A 72 36.52 6.57 9.42
CA ALA A 72 36.53 6.59 10.87
C ALA A 72 35.33 5.83 11.50
N LEU A 73 34.13 5.94 10.90
CA LEU A 73 32.95 5.16 11.30
C LEU A 73 33.19 3.68 11.08
N ARG A 74 33.72 3.30 9.95
CA ARG A 74 34.04 1.92 9.61
C ARG A 74 35.04 1.29 10.59
N GLU A 75 36.15 2.00 10.88
CA GLU A 75 37.13 1.56 11.88
C GLU A 75 36.52 1.41 13.28
N HIS A 76 35.58 2.31 13.61
CA HIS A 76 34.85 2.23 14.88
C HIS A 76 33.95 1.00 14.96
N GLU A 77 33.11 0.77 13.96
CA GLU A 77 32.21 -0.40 13.90
C GLU A 77 32.99 -1.72 13.85
N GLU A 78 34.11 -1.78 13.10
CA GLU A 78 35.00 -2.96 13.05
C GLU A 78 35.60 -3.26 14.44
N SER A 79 36.01 -2.20 15.17
CA SER A 79 36.53 -2.35 16.53
C SER A 79 35.47 -2.81 17.53
N GLU A 80 34.24 -2.32 17.45
CA GLU A 80 33.12 -2.78 18.28
C GLU A 80 32.79 -4.26 18.01
N LEU A 81 32.77 -4.66 16.75
CA LEU A 81 32.54 -6.06 16.38
C LEU A 81 33.66 -6.98 16.88
N ALA A 82 34.90 -6.54 16.83
CA ALA A 82 36.04 -7.26 17.40
C ALA A 82 35.88 -7.42 18.92
N LEU A 83 35.41 -6.40 19.65
CA LEU A 83 35.09 -6.51 21.08
C LEU A 83 33.98 -7.54 21.36
N VAL A 84 32.95 -7.62 20.56
CA VAL A 84 31.90 -8.66 20.68
C VAL A 84 32.49 -10.07 20.52
N PHE A 85 33.37 -10.26 19.55
CA PHE A 85 34.06 -11.56 19.37
C PHE A 85 35.00 -11.92 20.54
N ARG A 86 35.67 -10.94 21.12
CA ARG A 86 36.47 -11.14 22.33
C ARG A 86 35.62 -11.57 23.52
N VAL A 87 34.44 -10.95 23.73
CA VAL A 87 33.49 -11.36 24.78
C VAL A 87 33.00 -12.80 24.55
N ARG A 88 32.94 -13.25 23.30
CA ARG A 88 32.58 -14.63 22.93
C ARG A 88 33.73 -15.63 23.04
N GLY A 89 34.92 -15.21 23.53
CA GLY A 89 36.06 -16.08 23.85
C GLY A 89 37.10 -16.20 22.75
N LEU A 90 37.08 -15.38 21.70
CA LEU A 90 38.17 -15.36 20.71
C LEU A 90 39.36 -14.56 21.26
N SER A 91 40.56 -14.96 20.82
CA SER A 91 41.77 -14.16 21.12
C SER A 91 41.70 -12.80 20.40
N PRO A 92 42.42 -11.76 20.87
CA PRO A 92 42.37 -10.44 20.25
C PRO A 92 42.64 -10.46 18.74
N ALA A 93 43.70 -11.16 18.31
CA ALA A 93 44.05 -11.27 16.91
C ALA A 93 42.99 -12.01 16.06
N GLN A 94 42.37 -13.06 16.61
CA GLN A 94 41.31 -13.78 15.94
C GLN A 94 40.01 -12.95 15.85
N ALA A 95 39.71 -12.11 16.86
CA ALA A 95 38.56 -11.24 16.89
C ALA A 95 38.68 -10.14 15.82
N GLU A 96 39.82 -9.48 15.72
CA GLU A 96 40.11 -8.47 14.69
C GLU A 96 40.07 -9.06 13.28
N GLN A 97 40.70 -10.21 13.08
CA GLN A 97 40.71 -10.89 11.78
C GLN A 97 39.28 -11.30 11.36
N ARG A 98 38.43 -11.72 12.31
CA ARG A 98 37.05 -12.10 12.04
C ARG A 98 36.17 -10.90 11.77
N ALA A 99 36.37 -9.80 12.48
CA ALA A 99 35.68 -8.54 12.23
C ALA A 99 36.00 -7.99 10.83
N ALA A 100 37.27 -7.86 10.50
CA ALA A 100 37.73 -7.43 9.17
C ALA A 100 37.21 -8.31 8.03
N ALA A 101 37.20 -9.64 8.22
CA ALA A 101 36.66 -10.56 7.20
C ALA A 101 35.17 -10.38 6.95
N LEU A 102 34.35 -10.08 8.00
CA LEU A 102 32.92 -9.80 7.86
C LEU A 102 32.68 -8.46 7.19
N PHE A 103 33.44 -7.43 7.52
CA PHE A 103 33.32 -6.12 6.88
C PHE A 103 33.70 -6.18 5.41
N ASN A 104 34.80 -6.83 5.05
CA ASN A 104 35.20 -7.00 3.65
C ASN A 104 34.16 -7.81 2.84
N HIS A 105 33.56 -8.82 3.44
CA HIS A 105 32.51 -9.61 2.78
C HIS A 105 31.20 -8.81 2.62
N HIS A 106 30.91 -7.90 3.56
CA HIS A 106 29.75 -7.01 3.48
C HIS A 106 29.95 -5.91 2.43
N ASP A 107 31.19 -5.40 2.27
CA ASP A 107 31.52 -4.41 1.22
C ASP A 107 31.47 -5.01 -0.19
N ASP A 108 31.92 -6.25 -0.36
CA ASP A 108 31.78 -6.93 -1.64
C ASP A 108 30.30 -7.18 -1.99
N GLN A 109 29.46 -7.49 -1.01
CA GLN A 109 28.02 -7.62 -1.18
C GLN A 109 27.36 -6.26 -1.36
N SER A 110 27.70 -5.23 -0.60
CA SER A 110 27.10 -3.91 -0.72
C SER A 110 27.51 -3.17 -2.01
N SER A 111 28.68 -3.47 -2.57
CA SER A 111 29.09 -3.00 -3.90
C SER A 111 28.30 -3.69 -5.02
N ALA A 112 27.92 -4.97 -4.83
CA ALA A 112 26.99 -5.69 -5.71
C ALA A 112 25.53 -5.29 -5.46
N GLU A 113 25.16 -4.99 -4.21
CA GLU A 113 23.83 -4.54 -3.79
C GLU A 113 23.61 -3.04 -4.04
N GLY A 114 24.66 -2.22 -4.15
CA GLY A 114 24.55 -0.82 -4.56
C GLY A 114 24.02 -0.68 -5.99
N GLN A 115 24.34 -1.63 -6.87
CA GLN A 115 23.69 -1.77 -8.18
C GLN A 115 22.34 -2.50 -8.09
N ALA A 116 22.16 -3.43 -7.13
CA ALA A 116 20.88 -4.06 -6.83
C ALA A 116 19.94 -3.19 -5.99
N GLY A 117 20.45 -2.22 -5.24
CA GLY A 117 19.67 -1.27 -4.44
C GLY A 117 18.80 -0.33 -5.29
N GLU A 118 19.22 -0.02 -6.50
CA GLU A 118 18.37 0.65 -7.50
C GLU A 118 17.25 -0.28 -8.00
N ASP A 119 17.48 -1.59 -8.06
CA ASP A 119 16.49 -2.59 -8.45
C ASP A 119 15.54 -2.98 -7.30
N VAL A 120 16.00 -2.93 -6.03
CA VAL A 120 15.18 -3.31 -4.85
C VAL A 120 14.09 -2.26 -4.55
N VAL A 121 14.33 -0.98 -4.80
CA VAL A 121 13.30 0.08 -4.61
C VAL A 121 12.37 0.20 -5.81
N GLY A 122 12.47 -0.65 -6.83
CA GLY A 122 11.61 -0.65 -8.03
C GLY A 122 11.51 0.74 -8.71
N SER A 123 11.16 0.87 -9.97
CA SER A 123 11.02 2.20 -10.55
C SER A 123 9.80 2.93 -9.97
N ALA A 124 9.92 4.21 -9.61
CA ALA A 124 8.82 5.03 -9.08
C ALA A 124 7.61 5.05 -10.04
N THR A 125 7.87 5.00 -11.34
CA THR A 125 6.84 4.92 -12.39
C THR A 125 6.13 3.57 -12.40
N ALA A 126 6.85 2.45 -12.20
CA ALA A 126 6.25 1.12 -12.13
C ALA A 126 5.41 0.96 -10.86
N ALA A 127 5.88 1.48 -9.72
CA ALA A 127 5.14 1.51 -8.47
C ALA A 127 3.84 2.31 -8.61
N ALA A 128 3.91 3.51 -9.18
CA ALA A 128 2.74 4.35 -9.47
C ALA A 128 1.75 3.65 -10.41
N GLY A 129 2.23 3.04 -11.50
CA GLY A 129 1.39 2.30 -12.45
C GLY A 129 0.69 1.11 -11.79
N SER A 130 1.39 0.34 -10.98
CA SER A 130 0.81 -0.80 -10.25
C SER A 130 -0.25 -0.36 -9.23
N SER A 131 -0.03 0.74 -8.52
CA SER A 131 -0.99 1.32 -7.58
C SER A 131 -2.23 1.85 -8.30
N PHE A 132 -2.05 2.52 -9.44
CA PHE A 132 -3.17 2.96 -10.29
C PHE A 132 -4.06 1.78 -10.69
N VAL A 133 -3.46 0.74 -11.28
CA VAL A 133 -4.18 -0.45 -11.76
C VAL A 133 -4.84 -1.19 -10.60
N ALA A 134 -4.14 -1.33 -9.47
CA ALA A 134 -4.69 -1.97 -8.29
C ALA A 134 -5.94 -1.24 -7.77
N PHE A 135 -5.89 0.07 -7.59
CA PHE A 135 -7.04 0.86 -7.16
C PHE A 135 -8.19 0.80 -8.17
N ALA A 136 -7.90 1.05 -9.45
CA ALA A 136 -8.90 1.06 -10.50
C ALA A 136 -9.62 -0.28 -10.63
N SER A 137 -8.91 -1.41 -10.49
CA SER A 137 -9.50 -2.74 -10.53
C SER A 137 -10.53 -2.98 -9.42
N GLY A 138 -10.30 -2.45 -8.22
CA GLY A 138 -11.28 -2.49 -7.13
C GLY A 138 -12.43 -1.51 -7.35
N ALA A 139 -12.11 -0.27 -7.73
CA ALA A 139 -13.07 0.82 -7.86
C ALA A 139 -14.07 0.64 -9.02
N VAL A 140 -13.75 -0.16 -10.04
CA VAL A 140 -14.67 -0.45 -11.13
C VAL A 140 -15.80 -1.41 -10.72
N ILE A 141 -15.58 -2.30 -9.76
CA ILE A 141 -16.55 -3.35 -9.37
C ILE A 141 -17.89 -2.78 -8.96
N PRO A 142 -18.01 -1.78 -8.06
CA PRO A 142 -19.31 -1.20 -7.70
C PRO A 142 -20.02 -0.48 -8.84
N LEU A 143 -19.34 -0.14 -9.94
CA LEU A 143 -19.91 0.55 -11.09
C LEU A 143 -20.50 -0.39 -12.13
N ILE A 144 -20.02 -1.63 -12.21
CA ILE A 144 -20.45 -2.63 -13.21
C ILE A 144 -21.98 -2.74 -13.30
N PRO A 145 -22.74 -2.86 -12.18
CA PRO A 145 -24.20 -2.98 -12.25
C PRO A 145 -24.89 -1.78 -12.87
N PHE A 146 -24.33 -0.58 -12.76
CA PHE A 146 -24.92 0.65 -13.30
C PHE A 146 -24.85 0.76 -14.82
N PHE A 147 -23.99 -0.05 -15.48
CA PHE A 147 -23.98 -0.20 -16.93
C PHE A 147 -25.08 -1.15 -17.43
N LEU A 148 -25.54 -2.07 -16.57
CA LEU A 148 -26.45 -3.16 -16.93
C LEU A 148 -27.89 -2.88 -16.46
N THR A 149 -28.03 -2.20 -15.32
CA THR A 149 -29.32 -1.95 -14.66
C THR A 149 -29.35 -0.54 -14.06
N SER A 150 -30.51 -0.13 -13.59
CA SER A 150 -30.67 1.20 -12.97
C SER A 150 -31.48 1.12 -11.67
N GLY A 151 -31.48 2.22 -10.92
CA GLY A 151 -32.24 2.36 -9.70
C GLY A 151 -31.81 1.37 -8.60
N ARG A 152 -32.80 0.87 -7.86
CA ARG A 152 -32.55 0.01 -6.70
C ARG A 152 -31.85 -1.29 -7.04
N ALA A 153 -32.12 -1.86 -8.22
CA ALA A 153 -31.50 -3.10 -8.66
C ALA A 153 -29.97 -2.94 -8.82
N ALA A 154 -29.52 -1.83 -9.45
CA ALA A 154 -28.11 -1.54 -9.59
C ALA A 154 -27.39 -1.41 -8.25
N ILE A 155 -28.00 -0.69 -7.29
CA ILE A 155 -27.43 -0.46 -5.95
C ILE A 155 -27.31 -1.78 -5.18
N VAL A 156 -28.35 -2.59 -5.17
CA VAL A 156 -28.35 -3.89 -4.46
C VAL A 156 -27.32 -4.84 -5.06
N THR A 157 -27.26 -4.93 -6.40
CA THR A 157 -26.28 -5.77 -7.09
C THR A 157 -24.84 -5.28 -6.82
N ALA A 158 -24.59 -3.96 -6.81
CA ALA A 158 -23.30 -3.40 -6.44
C ALA A 158 -22.91 -3.75 -5.01
N ALA A 159 -23.84 -3.65 -4.04
CA ALA A 159 -23.59 -4.02 -2.66
C ALA A 159 -23.23 -5.50 -2.51
N VAL A 160 -23.92 -6.40 -3.22
CA VAL A 160 -23.62 -7.84 -3.20
C VAL A 160 -22.25 -8.12 -3.82
N LEU A 161 -21.94 -7.55 -5.00
CA LEU A 161 -20.65 -7.77 -5.66
C LEU A 161 -19.49 -7.25 -4.82
N VAL A 162 -19.61 -6.05 -4.26
CA VAL A 162 -18.59 -5.47 -3.38
C VAL A 162 -18.46 -6.29 -2.10
N GLY A 163 -19.56 -6.72 -1.50
CA GLY A 163 -19.54 -7.57 -0.31
C GLY A 163 -18.79 -8.87 -0.54
N VAL A 164 -19.05 -9.56 -1.66
CA VAL A 164 -18.32 -10.77 -2.05
C VAL A 164 -16.85 -10.47 -2.30
N ALA A 165 -16.52 -9.40 -3.02
CA ALA A 165 -15.13 -9.02 -3.29
C ALA A 165 -14.36 -8.69 -2.01
N LEU A 166 -14.95 -7.95 -1.08
CA LEU A 166 -14.37 -7.64 0.23
C LEU A 166 -14.15 -8.88 1.09
N PHE A 167 -15.10 -9.81 1.07
CA PHE A 167 -14.93 -11.07 1.78
C PHE A 167 -13.77 -11.88 1.19
N ILE A 168 -13.69 -12.00 -0.13
CA ILE A 168 -12.59 -12.72 -0.82
C ILE A 168 -11.25 -12.05 -0.53
N THR A 169 -11.13 -10.74 -0.64
CA THR A 169 -9.87 -10.03 -0.34
C THR A 169 -9.44 -10.22 1.12
N GLY A 170 -10.38 -10.13 2.06
CA GLY A 170 -10.11 -10.40 3.47
C GLY A 170 -9.71 -11.85 3.76
N ALA A 171 -10.37 -12.81 3.11
CA ALA A 171 -10.04 -14.24 3.20
C ALA A 171 -8.66 -14.55 2.62
N THR A 172 -8.32 -13.95 1.46
CA THR A 172 -6.99 -14.10 0.84
C THR A 172 -5.87 -13.62 1.75
N VAL A 173 -6.04 -12.46 2.41
CA VAL A 173 -5.10 -12.00 3.45
C VAL A 173 -5.02 -13.01 4.59
N GLY A 174 -6.12 -13.68 4.93
CA GLY A 174 -6.17 -14.77 5.90
C GLY A 174 -5.24 -15.92 5.53
N VAL A 175 -5.30 -16.39 4.27
CA VAL A 175 -4.44 -17.46 3.76
C VAL A 175 -2.96 -17.06 3.83
N LEU A 176 -2.63 -15.90 3.26
CA LEU A 176 -1.25 -15.44 3.16
C LEU A 176 -0.55 -15.23 4.52
N THR A 177 -1.33 -14.96 5.57
CA THR A 177 -0.79 -14.68 6.91
C THR A 177 -1.05 -15.80 7.92
N GLY A 178 -1.51 -16.99 7.47
CA GLY A 178 -1.76 -18.15 8.33
C GLY A 178 -2.89 -17.95 9.35
N GLY A 179 -3.81 -16.99 9.13
CA GLY A 179 -4.90 -16.68 10.05
C GLY A 179 -6.26 -17.22 9.59
N PRO A 180 -7.29 -17.19 10.45
CA PRO A 180 -8.60 -17.71 10.14
C PRO A 180 -9.30 -16.93 9.02
N LEU A 181 -9.53 -17.56 7.87
CA LEU A 181 -10.13 -16.99 6.67
C LEU A 181 -11.47 -16.28 6.94
N LEU A 182 -12.38 -17.03 7.61
CA LEU A 182 -13.73 -16.54 7.86
C LEU A 182 -13.74 -15.27 8.70
N ARG A 183 -12.94 -15.23 9.77
CA ARG A 183 -12.87 -14.05 10.66
C ARG A 183 -12.31 -12.83 9.94
N ARG A 184 -11.30 -13.01 9.07
CA ARG A 184 -10.69 -11.91 8.32
C ARG A 184 -11.59 -11.44 7.18
N GLY A 185 -12.24 -12.36 6.46
CA GLY A 185 -13.24 -12.01 5.46
C GLY A 185 -14.43 -11.26 6.05
N LEU A 186 -14.99 -11.72 7.17
CA LEU A 186 -16.07 -11.03 7.87
C LEU A 186 -15.67 -9.66 8.41
N ARG A 187 -14.45 -9.53 8.95
CA ARG A 187 -13.92 -8.22 9.41
C ARG A 187 -13.85 -7.24 8.25
N GLN A 188 -13.33 -7.66 7.10
CA GLN A 188 -13.20 -6.80 5.93
C GLN A 188 -14.58 -6.37 5.40
N LEU A 189 -15.52 -7.32 5.32
CA LEU A 189 -16.90 -7.05 4.96
C LEU A 189 -17.56 -6.06 5.93
N ALA A 190 -17.37 -6.23 7.24
CA ALA A 190 -17.93 -5.34 8.26
C ALA A 190 -17.38 -3.90 8.14
N ILE A 191 -16.08 -3.74 7.88
CA ILE A 191 -15.45 -2.43 7.68
C ILE A 191 -16.04 -1.73 6.44
N GLY A 192 -16.11 -2.44 5.31
CA GLY A 192 -16.69 -1.88 4.08
C GLY A 192 -18.17 -1.55 4.21
N ALA A 193 -18.95 -2.42 4.87
CA ALA A 193 -20.36 -2.16 5.14
C ALA A 193 -20.57 -0.95 6.07
N ALA A 194 -19.74 -0.80 7.11
CA ALA A 194 -19.79 0.35 8.01
C ALA A 194 -19.50 1.67 7.25
N ALA A 195 -18.45 1.69 6.42
CA ALA A 195 -18.13 2.86 5.59
C ALA A 195 -19.29 3.24 4.66
N ALA A 196 -19.85 2.25 3.94
CA ALA A 196 -20.98 2.47 3.04
C ALA A 196 -22.25 2.93 3.78
N LEU A 197 -22.53 2.40 4.96
CA LEU A 197 -23.68 2.81 5.78
C LEU A 197 -23.54 4.25 6.28
N VAL A 198 -22.35 4.65 6.71
CA VAL A 198 -22.06 6.02 7.15
C VAL A 198 -22.28 6.99 5.99
N THR A 199 -21.71 6.71 4.83
CA THR A 199 -21.86 7.60 3.66
C THR A 199 -23.28 7.62 3.13
N TYR A 200 -23.99 6.47 3.13
CA TYR A 200 -25.41 6.42 2.79
C TYR A 200 -26.28 7.28 3.73
N ALA A 201 -26.02 7.18 5.06
CA ALA A 201 -26.74 7.97 6.05
C ALA A 201 -26.50 9.49 5.86
N LEU A 202 -25.23 9.87 5.62
CA LEU A 202 -24.89 11.26 5.28
C LEU A 202 -25.59 11.72 4.01
N GLY A 203 -25.57 10.89 2.96
CA GLY A 203 -26.32 11.17 1.71
C GLY A 203 -27.80 11.40 1.96
N ARG A 204 -28.44 10.58 2.80
CA ARG A 204 -29.83 10.74 3.19
C ARG A 204 -30.11 12.09 3.88
N VAL A 205 -29.22 12.49 4.81
CA VAL A 205 -29.36 13.76 5.53
C VAL A 205 -29.22 14.94 4.57
N PHE A 206 -28.15 14.95 3.77
CA PHE A 206 -27.92 16.07 2.84
C PHE A 206 -28.92 16.09 1.68
N GLY A 207 -29.33 14.94 1.14
CA GLY A 207 -30.34 14.87 0.10
C GLY A 207 -31.71 15.38 0.56
N ALA A 208 -32.06 15.20 1.84
CA ALA A 208 -33.30 15.73 2.40
C ALA A 208 -33.24 17.23 2.71
N THR A 209 -32.05 17.82 2.87
CA THR A 209 -31.87 19.23 3.24
C THR A 209 -31.56 20.14 2.05
N LEU A 210 -31.03 19.61 0.98
CA LEU A 210 -30.56 20.36 -0.19
C LEU A 210 -31.42 20.13 -1.45
N GLY A 211 -32.31 19.13 -1.46
CA GLY A 211 -33.26 18.82 -2.53
C GLY A 211 -34.67 19.22 -2.15
#